data_f94b18b1a710cdfbccb2917f9e0fc440
#
_entry.id   f94b18b1a710cdfbccb2917f9e0fc440
#
_cell.length_a   1.000
_cell.length_b   1.000
_cell.length_c   1.000
_cell.angle_alpha   90.00
_cell.angle_beta   90.00
_cell.angle_gamma   90.00
#
_symmetry.space_group_name_H-M   'P 1'
#
loop_
_entity.id
_entity.type
_entity.pdbx_description
1 polymer ?
#
loop_
_entity_poly.entity_id
_entity_poly.type
_entity_poly.pdbx_seq_one_letter_code
_entity_poly.pdbx_strand_id
1 'polypeptide(L)'
;TPWLPTPPSIVVQPRSHTIVPGSDVSFSVDALGTQPLKYQWMFNGSPIAGATDSLLNISNAGRDGNVGFYSVTVSNKQGSVTSQAAILKLFEIIPLAEALDAPDFQWSSGGDTNWSGQDSVASAGNSSSAQSGSIHNEEQSWIETSVRGPGLLAFQWKTSSEQSWDYLAFTIDGSEKERISGDADWRPM
;
A
#
# COMPACT_ATOMS: atom_id res chain seq x y z
N THR A 1 18.29 -12.49 -46.47
CA THR A 1 19.41 -12.00 -45.63
C THR A 1 19.46 -12.87 -44.38
N PRO A 2 20.60 -13.49 -44.03
CA PRO A 2 20.70 -14.23 -42.78
C PRO A 2 20.44 -13.30 -41.61
N TRP A 3 19.63 -13.77 -40.64
CA TRP A 3 19.35 -13.06 -39.42
C TRP A 3 20.67 -12.90 -38.64
N LEU A 4 21.10 -11.68 -38.43
CA LEU A 4 22.26 -11.40 -37.57
C LEU A 4 21.87 -11.63 -36.10
N PRO A 5 22.68 -12.39 -35.34
CA PRO A 5 22.44 -12.55 -33.93
C PRO A 5 22.45 -11.20 -33.20
N THR A 6 21.48 -10.99 -32.33
CA THR A 6 21.30 -9.74 -31.58
C THR A 6 21.47 -9.95 -30.08
N PRO A 7 22.08 -9.00 -29.34
CA PRO A 7 22.09 -9.03 -27.90
C PRO A 7 20.67 -8.92 -27.33
N PRO A 8 20.47 -9.26 -26.05
CA PRO A 8 19.16 -9.09 -25.42
C PRO A 8 18.83 -7.61 -25.22
N SER A 9 17.53 -7.29 -25.35
CA SER A 9 16.94 -6.00 -24.99
C SER A 9 15.68 -6.21 -24.19
N ILE A 10 15.48 -5.45 -23.12
CA ILE A 10 14.29 -5.54 -22.27
C ILE A 10 13.20 -4.65 -22.86
N VAL A 11 12.02 -5.22 -23.12
CA VAL A 11 10.84 -4.51 -23.67
C VAL A 11 9.79 -4.22 -22.62
N VAL A 12 9.70 -5.04 -21.57
CA VAL A 12 8.86 -4.77 -20.39
C VAL A 12 9.72 -4.87 -19.14
N GLN A 13 9.77 -3.79 -18.40
CA GLN A 13 10.50 -3.71 -17.14
C GLN A 13 9.71 -4.32 -15.99
N PRO A 14 10.37 -4.91 -14.97
CA PRO A 14 9.71 -5.31 -13.74
C PRO A 14 9.02 -4.13 -13.06
N ARG A 15 7.85 -4.37 -12.46
CA ARG A 15 7.05 -3.34 -11.76
C ARG A 15 7.26 -3.42 -10.26
N SER A 16 7.28 -2.26 -9.62
CA SER A 16 7.31 -2.15 -8.16
C SER A 16 5.98 -2.53 -7.53
N HIS A 17 6.03 -3.08 -6.31
CA HIS A 17 4.88 -3.51 -5.53
C HIS A 17 4.92 -2.91 -4.12
N THR A 18 3.75 -2.50 -3.63
CA THR A 18 3.51 -2.20 -2.21
C THR A 18 2.52 -3.23 -1.70
N ILE A 19 2.86 -3.93 -0.63
CA ILE A 19 2.11 -5.11 -0.16
C ILE A 19 1.91 -5.08 1.36
N VAL A 20 0.90 -5.80 1.84
CA VAL A 20 0.81 -6.21 3.26
C VAL A 20 1.72 -7.40 3.53
N PRO A 21 2.33 -7.49 4.73
CA PRO A 21 3.19 -8.62 5.09
C PRO A 21 2.47 -9.96 4.92
N GLY A 22 3.11 -10.91 4.25
CA GLY A 22 2.58 -12.25 4.00
C GLY A 22 1.87 -12.42 2.66
N SER A 23 1.77 -11.37 1.83
CA SER A 23 1.24 -11.48 0.45
C SER A 23 2.21 -12.22 -0.46
N ASP A 24 1.67 -12.87 -1.48
CA ASP A 24 2.46 -13.39 -2.58
C ASP A 24 2.65 -12.32 -3.65
N VAL A 25 3.86 -12.22 -4.21
CA VAL A 25 4.23 -11.24 -5.23
C VAL A 25 4.95 -11.92 -6.38
N SER A 26 4.74 -11.43 -7.60
CA SER A 26 5.50 -11.85 -8.76
C SER A 26 6.09 -10.65 -9.52
N PHE A 27 7.35 -10.79 -9.92
CA PHE A 27 8.01 -9.88 -10.85
C PHE A 27 8.18 -10.57 -12.18
N SER A 28 7.92 -9.86 -13.26
CA SER A 28 8.10 -10.36 -14.63
C SER A 28 8.91 -9.40 -15.48
N VAL A 29 9.59 -9.95 -16.47
CA VAL A 29 10.35 -9.21 -17.49
C VAL A 29 10.07 -9.80 -18.85
N ASP A 30 9.88 -8.95 -19.87
CA ASP A 30 9.88 -9.39 -21.25
C ASP A 30 11.14 -8.88 -21.97
N ALA A 31 11.79 -9.76 -22.69
CA ALA A 31 13.02 -9.44 -23.41
C ALA A 31 13.04 -10.06 -24.82
N LEU A 32 13.64 -9.33 -25.75
CA LEU A 32 13.91 -9.77 -27.11
C LEU A 32 15.41 -10.00 -27.28
N GLY A 33 15.77 -10.86 -28.22
CA GLY A 33 17.15 -11.17 -28.56
C GLY A 33 17.28 -12.57 -29.16
N THR A 34 18.50 -12.89 -29.65
CA THR A 34 18.79 -14.22 -30.17
C THR A 34 18.73 -15.25 -29.06
N GLN A 35 17.93 -16.29 -29.28
CA GLN A 35 17.75 -17.40 -28.33
C GLN A 35 18.99 -18.31 -28.25
N PRO A 36 19.23 -19.00 -27.10
CA PRO A 36 18.43 -18.92 -25.86
C PRO A 36 18.78 -17.67 -25.04
N LEU A 37 17.76 -17.05 -24.44
CA LEU A 37 17.93 -16.04 -23.42
C LEU A 37 18.09 -16.71 -22.05
N LYS A 38 18.99 -16.20 -21.23
CA LYS A 38 19.20 -16.61 -19.85
C LYS A 38 18.86 -15.45 -18.95
N TYR A 39 18.21 -15.74 -17.81
CA TYR A 39 17.80 -14.77 -16.82
C TYR A 39 18.52 -15.04 -15.50
N GLN A 40 18.75 -14.00 -14.73
CA GLN A 40 19.21 -14.08 -13.33
C GLN A 40 18.63 -12.92 -12.56
N TRP A 41 17.71 -13.23 -11.66
CA TRP A 41 17.16 -12.22 -10.75
C TRP A 41 18.15 -11.89 -9.63
N MET A 42 18.12 -10.62 -9.24
CA MET A 42 18.95 -10.05 -8.20
C MET A 42 18.05 -9.43 -7.12
N PHE A 43 18.44 -9.58 -5.88
CA PHE A 43 17.86 -8.91 -4.73
C PHE A 43 18.92 -8.04 -4.07
N ASN A 44 18.69 -6.73 -3.96
CA ASN A 44 19.63 -5.75 -3.44
C ASN A 44 21.06 -5.89 -4.05
N GLY A 45 21.11 -6.18 -5.36
CA GLY A 45 22.36 -6.36 -6.09
C GLY A 45 23.01 -7.75 -5.96
N SER A 46 22.46 -8.66 -5.15
CA SER A 46 22.94 -10.03 -5.00
C SER A 46 22.10 -11.02 -5.80
N PRO A 47 22.69 -12.03 -6.46
CA PRO A 47 21.93 -13.01 -7.23
C PRO A 47 21.05 -13.88 -6.33
N ILE A 48 19.81 -14.08 -6.73
CA ILE A 48 18.87 -15.02 -6.09
C ILE A 48 19.13 -16.40 -6.65
N ALA A 49 19.50 -17.35 -5.80
CA ALA A 49 19.81 -18.71 -6.23
C ALA A 49 18.58 -19.37 -6.91
N GLY A 50 18.77 -19.93 -8.10
CA GLY A 50 17.73 -20.62 -8.85
C GLY A 50 16.69 -19.71 -9.54
N ALA A 51 16.77 -18.40 -9.40
CA ALA A 51 15.85 -17.45 -10.05
C ALA A 51 16.33 -17.14 -11.49
N THR A 52 16.11 -18.08 -12.39
CA THR A 52 16.63 -18.06 -13.77
C THR A 52 15.55 -18.02 -14.85
N ASP A 53 14.31 -17.75 -14.49
CA ASP A 53 13.17 -17.61 -15.40
C ASP A 53 12.83 -16.13 -15.64
N SER A 54 11.99 -15.84 -16.63
CA SER A 54 11.46 -14.49 -16.89
C SER A 54 10.47 -14.01 -15.81
N LEU A 55 10.02 -14.92 -14.95
CA LEU A 55 9.11 -14.69 -13.84
C LEU A 55 9.80 -15.06 -12.52
N LEU A 56 9.74 -14.18 -11.53
CA LEU A 56 10.17 -14.43 -10.17
C LEU A 56 8.94 -14.38 -9.25
N ASN A 57 8.66 -15.48 -8.55
CA ASN A 57 7.61 -15.55 -7.54
C ASN A 57 8.22 -15.49 -6.13
N ILE A 58 7.62 -14.68 -5.27
CA ILE A 58 8.00 -14.51 -3.86
C ILE A 58 6.76 -14.79 -3.04
N SER A 59 6.75 -15.91 -2.34
CA SER A 59 5.67 -16.25 -1.42
C SER A 59 5.92 -15.66 -0.04
N ASN A 60 4.83 -15.34 0.68
CA ASN A 60 4.89 -14.80 2.04
C ASN A 60 5.80 -13.56 2.16
N ALA A 61 5.72 -12.68 1.17
CA ALA A 61 6.59 -11.51 1.07
C ALA A 61 6.43 -10.56 2.26
N GLY A 62 7.53 -9.89 2.64
CA GLY A 62 7.56 -8.93 3.72
C GLY A 62 7.80 -9.52 5.12
N ARG A 63 7.91 -10.85 5.27
CA ARG A 63 8.19 -11.49 6.56
C ARG A 63 9.65 -11.91 6.73
N ASP A 64 10.31 -12.28 5.64
CA ASP A 64 11.64 -12.90 5.67
C ASP A 64 12.75 -11.96 5.16
N GLY A 65 12.60 -10.66 5.34
CA GLY A 65 13.60 -9.68 4.91
C GLY A 65 13.74 -9.56 3.38
N ASN A 66 12.69 -9.90 2.64
CA ASN A 66 12.65 -9.88 1.17
C ASN A 66 12.04 -8.58 0.59
N VAL A 67 11.90 -7.53 1.39
CA VAL A 67 11.60 -6.16 0.91
C VAL A 67 12.87 -5.47 0.46
N GLY A 68 12.83 -4.78 -0.69
CA GLY A 68 14.00 -4.15 -1.25
C GLY A 68 13.93 -4.03 -2.76
N PHE A 69 15.10 -3.97 -3.39
CA PHE A 69 15.26 -3.75 -4.83
C PHE A 69 15.45 -5.07 -5.58
N TYR A 70 14.63 -5.25 -6.60
CA TYR A 70 14.69 -6.40 -7.50
C TYR A 70 15.08 -5.95 -8.89
N SER A 71 16.01 -6.66 -9.51
CA SER A 71 16.36 -6.47 -10.91
C SER A 71 16.68 -7.81 -11.55
N VAL A 72 16.68 -7.86 -12.87
CA VAL A 72 17.02 -9.08 -13.61
C VAL A 72 18.05 -8.79 -14.68
N THR A 73 19.06 -9.61 -14.77
CA THR A 73 20.04 -9.62 -15.88
C THR A 73 19.59 -10.65 -16.90
N VAL A 74 19.40 -10.20 -18.14
CA VAL A 74 19.09 -11.05 -19.30
C VAL A 74 20.34 -11.15 -20.18
N SER A 75 20.71 -12.34 -20.57
CA SER A 75 21.96 -12.56 -21.35
C SER A 75 21.78 -13.61 -22.45
N ASN A 76 22.61 -13.50 -23.47
CA ASN A 76 22.81 -14.50 -24.51
C ASN A 76 24.30 -14.49 -24.96
N LYS A 77 24.63 -15.19 -26.06
CA LYS A 77 26.02 -15.22 -26.59
C LYS A 77 26.50 -13.87 -27.10
N GLN A 78 25.60 -12.92 -27.39
CA GLN A 78 25.92 -11.62 -27.99
C GLN A 78 26.08 -10.52 -26.93
N GLY A 79 25.67 -10.77 -25.67
CA GLY A 79 25.80 -9.79 -24.59
C GLY A 79 24.78 -9.99 -23.47
N SER A 80 24.65 -8.96 -22.64
CA SER A 80 23.70 -8.93 -21.53
C SER A 80 23.13 -7.52 -21.31
N VAL A 81 21.96 -7.45 -20.70
CA VAL A 81 21.29 -6.23 -20.28
C VAL A 81 20.66 -6.47 -18.89
N THR A 82 20.72 -5.46 -18.02
CA THR A 82 20.08 -5.50 -16.72
C THR A 82 18.88 -4.55 -16.72
N SER A 83 17.77 -4.99 -16.11
CA SER A 83 16.57 -4.18 -15.96
C SER A 83 16.77 -2.98 -15.05
N GLN A 84 15.83 -2.04 -15.09
CA GLN A 84 15.63 -1.10 -14.00
C GLN A 84 15.28 -1.87 -12.73
N ALA A 85 15.59 -1.26 -11.57
CA ALA A 85 15.21 -1.84 -10.28
C ALA A 85 13.71 -1.63 -10.04
N ALA A 86 13.03 -2.70 -9.69
CA ALA A 86 11.68 -2.68 -9.13
C ALA A 86 11.78 -2.75 -7.60
N ILE A 87 10.91 -2.02 -6.91
CA ILE A 87 10.91 -1.96 -5.45
C ILE A 87 9.76 -2.81 -4.90
N LEU A 88 10.09 -3.71 -3.99
CA LEU A 88 9.12 -4.33 -3.11
C LEU A 88 9.17 -3.65 -1.76
N LYS A 89 8.07 -3.02 -1.35
CA LYS A 89 7.95 -2.39 -0.03
C LYS A 89 6.69 -2.83 0.67
N LEU A 90 6.69 -2.74 1.99
CA LEU A 90 5.50 -2.96 2.78
C LEU A 90 4.58 -1.74 2.72
N PHE A 91 3.29 -2.01 2.76
CA PHE A 91 2.31 -1.02 3.11
C PHE A 91 2.55 -0.63 4.58
N GLU A 92 2.81 0.61 4.83
CA GLU A 92 3.01 1.12 6.18
C GLU A 92 1.64 1.31 6.84
N ILE A 93 1.38 0.55 7.90
CA ILE A 93 0.18 0.71 8.71
C ILE A 93 0.53 1.76 9.77
N ILE A 94 -0.01 2.95 9.62
CA ILE A 94 0.09 3.98 10.65
C ILE A 94 -0.91 3.62 11.76
N PRO A 95 -0.48 3.41 13.01
CA PRO A 95 -1.40 3.15 14.12
C PRO A 95 -2.41 4.28 14.29
N LEU A 96 -3.65 3.96 14.67
CA LEU A 96 -4.70 4.97 14.85
C LEU A 96 -4.31 6.07 15.86
N ALA A 97 -3.62 5.70 16.93
CA ALA A 97 -3.13 6.64 17.93
C ALA A 97 -2.16 7.68 17.34
N GLU A 98 -1.28 7.26 16.43
CA GLU A 98 -0.36 8.13 15.70
C GLU A 98 -1.10 8.94 14.63
N ALA A 99 -1.98 8.30 13.86
CA ALA A 99 -2.74 8.93 12.79
C ALA A 99 -3.66 10.05 13.29
N LEU A 100 -4.09 9.97 14.55
CA LEU A 100 -5.01 10.91 15.20
C LEU A 100 -4.31 11.88 16.17
N ASP A 101 -2.97 11.89 16.21
CA ASP A 101 -2.16 12.70 17.16
C ASP A 101 -2.60 12.49 18.62
N ALA A 102 -3.02 11.28 18.97
CA ALA A 102 -3.57 10.94 20.28
C ALA A 102 -2.94 9.66 20.84
N PRO A 103 -1.60 9.66 21.10
CA PRO A 103 -0.86 8.46 21.49
C PRO A 103 -1.23 7.93 22.88
N ASP A 104 -1.80 8.76 23.74
CA ASP A 104 -2.19 8.38 25.09
C ASP A 104 -3.53 7.65 25.16
N PHE A 105 -4.27 7.60 24.04
CA PHE A 105 -5.57 6.95 23.97
C PHE A 105 -5.48 5.57 23.36
N GLN A 106 -6.28 4.65 23.90
CA GLN A 106 -6.47 3.33 23.32
C GLN A 106 -7.61 3.41 22.31
N TRP A 107 -7.28 3.21 21.06
CA TRP A 107 -8.24 3.24 19.95
C TRP A 107 -8.64 1.83 19.55
N SER A 108 -9.92 1.63 19.33
CA SER A 108 -10.49 0.44 18.71
C SER A 108 -11.28 0.79 17.46
N SER A 109 -11.43 -0.17 16.58
CA SER A 109 -12.07 -0.04 15.29
C SER A 109 -12.76 -1.33 14.93
N GLY A 110 -13.88 -1.26 14.22
CA GLY A 110 -14.64 -2.42 13.81
C GLY A 110 -15.81 -2.07 12.88
N GLY A 111 -16.77 -2.97 12.82
CA GLY A 111 -17.85 -2.96 11.83
C GLY A 111 -17.54 -3.93 10.69
N ASP A 112 -18.06 -3.68 9.50
CA ASP A 112 -17.81 -4.51 8.31
C ASP A 112 -16.39 -4.32 7.78
N THR A 113 -15.77 -3.19 8.08
CA THR A 113 -14.34 -2.92 7.81
C THR A 113 -13.72 -2.07 8.92
N ASN A 114 -12.40 -2.17 9.08
CA ASN A 114 -11.67 -1.42 10.10
C ASN A 114 -11.19 -0.06 9.57
N TRP A 115 -11.02 0.88 10.49
CA TRP A 115 -10.27 2.10 10.26
C TRP A 115 -8.77 1.84 10.34
N SER A 116 -8.00 2.60 9.59
CA SER A 116 -6.53 2.58 9.58
C SER A 116 -5.99 3.99 9.46
N GLY A 117 -4.76 4.19 9.95
CA GLY A 117 -4.04 5.41 9.70
C GLY A 117 -3.52 5.49 8.27
N GLN A 118 -3.44 6.69 7.72
CA GLN A 118 -2.90 6.99 6.39
C GLN A 118 -2.24 8.37 6.36
N ASP A 119 -1.33 8.60 5.40
CA ASP A 119 -0.54 9.83 5.23
C ASP A 119 -0.79 10.54 3.89
N SER A 120 -1.64 9.96 3.04
CA SER A 120 -1.92 10.51 1.71
C SER A 120 -2.93 11.65 1.73
N VAL A 121 -3.81 11.69 2.73
CA VAL A 121 -4.84 12.73 2.92
C VAL A 121 -4.89 13.12 4.39
N ALA A 122 -4.42 14.31 4.71
CA ALA A 122 -4.45 14.85 6.08
C ALA A 122 -5.02 16.28 6.08
N SER A 123 -5.53 16.72 7.22
CA SER A 123 -5.96 18.12 7.38
C SER A 123 -4.74 19.05 7.40
N ALA A 124 -4.94 20.33 7.11
CA ALA A 124 -3.87 21.31 7.09
C ALA A 124 -3.10 21.35 8.42
N GLY A 125 -1.78 21.15 8.34
CA GLY A 125 -0.88 21.14 9.50
C GLY A 125 -0.62 19.74 10.07
N ASN A 126 -1.33 18.70 9.64
CA ASN A 126 -1.12 17.32 10.06
C ASN A 126 -0.43 16.51 8.96
N SER A 127 0.30 15.47 9.35
CA SER A 127 1.01 14.56 8.45
C SER A 127 0.23 13.28 8.15
N SER A 128 -0.82 12.99 8.93
CA SER A 128 -1.58 11.75 8.86
C SER A 128 -3.04 11.96 9.28
N SER A 129 -3.88 10.98 9.01
CA SER A 129 -5.26 10.92 9.48
C SER A 129 -5.73 9.47 9.59
N ALA A 130 -6.83 9.22 10.29
CA ALA A 130 -7.52 7.94 10.25
C ALA A 130 -8.54 7.92 9.11
N GLN A 131 -8.66 6.79 8.44
CA GLN A 131 -9.61 6.56 7.36
C GLN A 131 -10.33 5.22 7.57
N SER A 132 -11.63 5.19 7.30
CA SER A 132 -12.38 3.93 7.22
C SER A 132 -11.92 3.09 6.03
N GLY A 133 -12.03 1.78 6.12
CA GLY A 133 -12.02 0.94 4.94
C GLY A 133 -13.24 1.22 4.05
N SER A 134 -13.22 0.70 2.82
CA SER A 134 -14.37 0.79 1.91
C SER A 134 -15.55 0.02 2.47
N ILE A 135 -16.71 0.66 2.52
CA ILE A 135 -18.00 0.08 2.90
C ILE A 135 -18.97 0.16 1.72
N HIS A 136 -19.93 -0.76 1.68
CA HIS A 136 -21.01 -0.82 0.69
C HIS A 136 -22.34 -0.46 1.36
N ASN A 137 -23.45 -0.51 0.60
CA ASN A 137 -24.78 -0.25 1.12
C ASN A 137 -25.09 -1.14 2.34
N GLU A 138 -25.67 -0.54 3.37
CA GLU A 138 -26.04 -1.19 4.65
C GLU A 138 -24.85 -1.66 5.51
N GLU A 139 -23.61 -1.39 5.11
CA GLU A 139 -22.40 -1.66 5.89
C GLU A 139 -22.03 -0.45 6.75
N GLN A 140 -21.30 -0.72 7.83
CA GLN A 140 -20.80 0.31 8.73
C GLN A 140 -19.36 0.05 9.15
N SER A 141 -18.65 1.13 9.45
CA SER A 141 -17.31 1.09 10.01
C SER A 141 -17.20 2.13 11.12
N TRP A 142 -16.60 1.77 12.23
CA TRP A 142 -16.47 2.64 13.38
C TRP A 142 -15.07 2.66 13.95
N ILE A 143 -14.76 3.76 14.63
CA ILE A 143 -13.56 3.98 15.43
C ILE A 143 -13.99 4.56 16.76
N GLU A 144 -13.44 4.09 17.86
CA GLU A 144 -13.77 4.58 19.20
C GLU A 144 -12.57 4.65 20.11
N THR A 145 -12.67 5.50 21.11
CA THR A 145 -11.80 5.55 22.27
C THR A 145 -12.59 5.96 23.51
N SER A 146 -12.01 5.68 24.67
CA SER A 146 -12.58 6.12 25.95
C SER A 146 -11.73 7.22 26.55
N VAL A 147 -12.36 8.34 26.87
CA VAL A 147 -11.73 9.48 27.54
C VAL A 147 -12.39 9.75 28.88
N ARG A 148 -11.61 10.21 29.87
CA ARG A 148 -12.17 10.64 31.15
C ARG A 148 -12.30 12.16 31.17
N GLY A 149 -13.53 12.63 31.40
CA GLY A 149 -13.79 14.05 31.57
C GLY A 149 -13.53 14.54 33.01
N PRO A 150 -13.66 15.88 33.24
CA PRO A 150 -14.04 16.89 32.25
C PRO A 150 -12.86 17.27 31.31
N GLY A 151 -13.15 17.61 30.07
CA GLY A 151 -12.16 18.02 29.07
C GLY A 151 -12.81 18.60 27.82
N LEU A 152 -11.97 19.11 26.94
CA LEU A 152 -12.35 19.53 25.61
C LEU A 152 -11.88 18.46 24.61
N LEU A 153 -12.75 17.99 23.74
CA LEU A 153 -12.41 17.18 22.58
C LEU A 153 -12.55 18.06 21.34
N ALA A 154 -11.51 18.12 20.54
CA ALA A 154 -11.52 18.82 19.27
C ALA A 154 -10.82 17.96 18.22
N PHE A 155 -11.39 17.89 17.03
CA PHE A 155 -10.82 17.16 15.89
C PHE A 155 -11.30 17.76 14.58
N GLN A 156 -10.67 17.37 13.49
CA GLN A 156 -11.12 17.70 12.15
C GLN A 156 -11.58 16.44 11.44
N TRP A 157 -12.65 16.56 10.68
CA TRP A 157 -13.22 15.45 9.94
C TRP A 157 -13.65 15.85 8.53
N LYS A 158 -13.68 14.88 7.65
CA LYS A 158 -14.17 15.03 6.28
C LYS A 158 -14.88 13.75 5.84
N THR A 159 -15.68 13.84 4.80
CA THR A 159 -16.30 12.68 4.17
C THR A 159 -16.29 12.83 2.66
N SER A 160 -16.25 11.69 1.97
CA SER A 160 -16.59 11.55 0.56
C SER A 160 -17.51 10.34 0.47
N SER A 161 -18.78 10.60 0.32
CA SER A 161 -19.85 9.59 0.40
C SER A 161 -21.04 10.00 -0.47
N GLU A 162 -22.00 9.12 -0.65
CA GLU A 162 -23.26 9.46 -1.30
C GLU A 162 -24.08 10.40 -0.41
N GLN A 163 -24.40 11.58 -0.95
CA GLN A 163 -25.06 12.64 -0.18
C GLN A 163 -26.44 12.20 0.30
N SER A 164 -26.72 12.38 1.59
CA SER A 164 -27.96 12.07 2.27
C SER A 164 -28.29 10.58 2.45
N TRP A 165 -27.42 9.68 1.98
CA TRP A 165 -27.57 8.25 2.16
C TRP A 165 -26.47 7.70 3.08
N ASP A 166 -25.22 8.03 2.81
CA ASP A 166 -24.09 7.65 3.64
C ASP A 166 -23.58 8.84 4.45
N TYR A 167 -23.19 8.60 5.68
CA TYR A 167 -22.74 9.68 6.56
C TYR A 167 -21.67 9.20 7.55
N LEU A 168 -20.81 10.15 7.93
CA LEU A 168 -19.92 10.02 9.07
C LEU A 168 -20.57 10.71 10.27
N ALA A 169 -20.83 9.96 11.34
CA ALA A 169 -21.46 10.45 12.56
C ALA A 169 -20.48 10.49 13.73
N PHE A 170 -20.55 11.53 14.53
CA PHE A 170 -19.87 11.63 15.80
C PHE A 170 -20.83 11.36 16.95
N THR A 171 -20.47 10.44 17.85
CA THR A 171 -21.26 10.05 19.01
C THR A 171 -20.48 10.18 20.31
N ILE A 172 -21.15 10.52 21.39
CA ILE A 172 -20.64 10.45 22.76
C ILE A 172 -21.60 9.61 23.58
N ASP A 173 -21.09 8.58 24.25
CA ASP A 173 -21.89 7.66 25.09
C ASP A 173 -23.13 7.14 24.35
N GLY A 174 -22.96 6.74 23.07
CA GLY A 174 -24.01 6.24 22.21
C GLY A 174 -25.01 7.29 21.69
N SER A 175 -24.84 8.57 22.04
CA SER A 175 -25.69 9.67 21.56
C SER A 175 -24.99 10.42 20.44
N GLU A 176 -25.62 10.45 19.26
CA GLU A 176 -25.14 11.23 18.13
C GLU A 176 -25.13 12.72 18.45
N LYS A 177 -24.05 13.39 18.13
CA LYS A 177 -23.83 14.83 18.31
C LYS A 177 -23.88 15.59 17.01
N GLU A 178 -23.26 15.02 15.98
CA GLU A 178 -23.24 15.62 14.65
C GLU A 178 -23.02 14.55 13.59
N ARG A 179 -23.37 14.84 12.34
CA ARG A 179 -23.07 14.01 11.16
C ARG A 179 -22.74 14.86 9.94
N ILE A 180 -21.95 14.29 9.05
CA ILE A 180 -21.62 14.86 7.73
C ILE A 180 -21.86 13.80 6.65
N SER A 181 -22.19 14.26 5.44
CA SER A 181 -22.54 13.41 4.30
C SER A 181 -22.13 14.10 3.00
N GLY A 182 -21.98 13.34 1.92
CA GLY A 182 -21.54 13.84 0.63
C GLY A 182 -20.05 14.17 0.61
N ASP A 183 -19.62 14.99 -0.33
CA ASP A 183 -18.24 15.48 -0.41
C ASP A 183 -18.08 16.72 0.49
N ALA A 184 -17.70 16.49 1.73
CA ALA A 184 -17.41 17.55 2.70
C ALA A 184 -15.89 17.59 2.96
N ASP A 185 -15.27 18.73 2.74
CA ASP A 185 -13.85 18.94 3.05
C ASP A 185 -13.61 19.05 4.57
N TRP A 186 -12.33 19.05 4.98
CA TRP A 186 -11.92 19.15 6.37
C TRP A 186 -12.59 20.31 7.11
N ARG A 187 -13.26 19.99 8.20
CA ARG A 187 -13.89 20.98 9.08
C ARG A 187 -13.71 20.59 10.55
N PRO A 188 -13.61 21.58 11.45
CA PRO A 188 -13.51 21.32 12.89
C PRO A 188 -14.84 20.81 13.47
N MET A 189 -14.72 20.02 14.52
CA MET A 189 -15.75 19.63 15.45
C MET A 189 -15.37 20.12 16.86
#